data_771b7ff6f25dfa638ba5f1c83ab3b37a
#
_entry.id   771b7ff6f25dfa638ba5f1c83ab3b37a
#
_cell.length_a   1.000
_cell.length_b   1.000
_cell.length_c   1.000
_cell.angle_alpha   90.00
_cell.angle_beta   90.00
_cell.angle_gamma   90.00
#
_symmetry.space_group_name_H-M   'P 1'
#
loop_
_entity.id
_entity.type
_entity.pdbx_description
1 polymer ?
#
loop_
_entity_poly.entity_id
_entity_poly.type
_entity_poly.pdbx_seq_one_letter_code
_entity_poly.pdbx_strand_id
1 'polypeptide(L)'
;MNLLLISKDFCYTDTCLIKSPGRIEVSAWRGNVQGEIMLGIIYLLLAGMLGCEASKMLTGEGRSVSGINRIWLILPASFGVGILLLTWTVYIISWFFSVVGKAENPLLYGNIIGMTGAAVIIILISVWKYKRQGGCRNWNTDKIQDKRRLKKEILLFGLLTVFITYMMFYVFYIKDGILYSGLTVYGDYAPHTAMMRSFSAGNNFPTQYPHYGGADVKYHFMFQFLTGNLEYLGMRMDFAYNIVSTLSLVGFLMLLYQ
;
A
#
# COMPACT_ATOMS: atom_id res chain seq x y z
N MET A 1 3.86 37.81 -14.42
CA MET A 1 3.42 36.76 -15.36
C MET A 1 2.60 35.77 -14.54
N ASN A 2 1.30 35.75 -14.80
CA ASN A 2 0.23 35.32 -13.88
C ASN A 2 0.26 33.83 -13.61
N LEU A 3 0.48 33.46 -12.36
CA LEU A 3 0.27 32.09 -11.87
C LEU A 3 -1.12 31.98 -11.25
N LEU A 4 -1.94 31.20 -11.93
CA LEU A 4 -3.06 30.42 -11.48
C LEU A 4 -3.56 30.72 -10.05
N LEU A 5 -4.60 31.50 -10.02
CA LEU A 5 -5.68 31.43 -9.03
C LEU A 5 -6.30 30.03 -9.13
N ILE A 6 -5.83 29.10 -8.32
CA ILE A 6 -6.62 27.91 -8.02
C ILE A 6 -7.72 28.43 -7.08
N SER A 7 -8.94 28.39 -7.59
CA SER A 7 -10.16 28.86 -6.96
C SER A 7 -10.28 28.38 -5.52
N LYS A 8 -10.76 29.26 -4.63
CA LYS A 8 -11.07 29.00 -3.22
C LYS A 8 -12.11 27.88 -3.01
N ASP A 9 -12.70 27.38 -4.08
CA ASP A 9 -13.85 26.45 -4.06
C ASP A 9 -13.43 24.98 -3.99
N PHE A 10 -12.14 24.69 -3.83
CA PHE A 10 -11.58 23.33 -3.86
C PHE A 10 -11.26 22.72 -2.48
N CYS A 11 -11.67 23.38 -1.41
CA CYS A 11 -11.58 22.82 -0.07
C CYS A 11 -12.92 22.23 0.35
N TYR A 12 -13.05 20.91 0.28
CA TYR A 12 -14.26 20.18 0.71
C TYR A 12 -14.42 20.12 2.23
N THR A 13 -13.52 20.70 2.99
CA THR A 13 -13.64 21.03 4.43
C THR A 13 -12.66 22.15 4.75
N ASP A 14 -12.93 22.98 5.74
CA ASP A 14 -12.24 24.20 6.17
C ASP A 14 -10.73 24.12 6.50
N THR A 15 -9.97 23.22 5.89
CA THR A 15 -8.66 22.80 6.39
C THR A 15 -7.50 22.76 5.39
N CYS A 16 -7.65 23.25 4.16
CA CYS A 16 -6.53 23.36 3.23
C CYS A 16 -6.24 24.81 2.86
N LEU A 17 -5.20 25.39 3.43
CA LEU A 17 -4.65 26.68 3.02
C LEU A 17 -3.35 26.46 2.21
N ILE A 18 -3.39 26.77 0.91
CA ILE A 18 -2.16 26.83 0.09
C ILE A 18 -1.51 28.18 0.34
N LYS A 19 -0.44 28.21 1.12
CA LYS A 19 0.28 29.45 1.47
C LYS A 19 1.43 29.80 0.52
N SER A 20 1.93 28.82 -0.26
CA SER A 20 3.03 29.07 -1.21
C SER A 20 3.17 27.87 -2.17
N PRO A 21 3.83 28.00 -3.35
CA PRO A 21 4.09 26.90 -4.24
C PRO A 21 4.82 25.75 -3.52
N GLY A 22 4.24 24.55 -3.53
CA GLY A 22 4.80 23.37 -2.89
C GLY A 22 4.48 23.17 -1.40
N ARG A 23 3.64 24.03 -0.79
CA ARG A 23 3.26 23.89 0.63
C ARG A 23 1.74 23.74 0.75
N ILE A 24 1.27 22.62 1.25
CA ILE A 24 -0.13 22.32 1.59
C ILE A 24 -0.23 22.17 3.10
N GLU A 25 -0.94 23.07 3.79
CA GLU A 25 -1.23 22.92 5.21
C GLU A 25 -2.36 21.91 5.41
N VAL A 26 -2.10 20.82 6.13
CA VAL A 26 -3.08 19.81 6.50
C VAL A 26 -3.44 20.00 7.96
N SER A 27 -4.41 20.86 8.25
CA SER A 27 -4.76 21.29 9.61
C SER A 27 -5.58 20.31 10.45
N ALA A 28 -6.02 19.18 9.89
CA ALA A 28 -6.98 18.25 10.55
C ALA A 28 -6.35 16.94 11.06
N TRP A 29 -5.03 16.86 11.21
CA TRP A 29 -4.36 15.62 11.63
C TRP A 29 -4.12 15.56 13.17
N ARG A 30 -5.15 15.83 13.99
CA ARG A 30 -5.13 15.60 15.45
C ARG A 30 -5.96 14.37 15.84
N GLY A 31 -5.79 13.26 15.16
CA GLY A 31 -6.23 11.94 15.65
C GLY A 31 -5.18 11.36 16.61
N ASN A 32 -5.60 10.48 17.47
CA ASN A 32 -4.78 9.82 18.50
C ASN A 32 -3.72 8.90 17.84
N VAL A 33 -2.57 9.50 17.48
CA VAL A 33 -1.58 9.00 16.49
C VAL A 33 -0.93 7.67 16.84
N GLN A 34 -0.91 7.26 18.12
CA GLN A 34 -0.12 6.08 18.53
C GLN A 34 -0.85 4.73 18.41
N GLY A 35 -2.17 4.69 18.50
CA GLY A 35 -2.94 3.43 18.39
C GLY A 35 -3.26 3.03 16.96
N GLU A 36 -3.37 3.98 16.07
CA GLU A 36 -3.93 3.81 14.72
C GLU A 36 -2.89 3.38 13.68
N ILE A 37 -1.62 3.81 13.81
CA ILE A 37 -0.52 3.38 12.91
C ILE A 37 -0.40 1.85 12.85
N MET A 38 -0.72 1.15 13.95
CA MET A 38 -0.64 -0.30 14.02
C MET A 38 -1.60 -1.00 13.04
N LEU A 39 -2.80 -0.46 12.78
CA LEU A 39 -3.76 -1.10 11.87
C LEU A 39 -3.28 -1.09 10.42
N GLY A 40 -2.66 0.00 9.96
CA GLY A 40 -2.06 0.06 8.62
C GLY A 40 -0.90 -0.92 8.46
N ILE A 41 -0.07 -1.08 9.50
CA ILE A 41 1.01 -2.08 9.51
C ILE A 41 0.42 -3.50 9.49
N ILE A 42 -0.60 -3.78 10.31
CA ILE A 42 -1.28 -5.08 10.32
C ILE A 42 -1.87 -5.39 8.94
N TYR A 43 -2.47 -4.40 8.27
CA TYR A 43 -2.98 -4.55 6.91
C TYR A 43 -1.87 -4.99 5.94
N LEU A 44 -0.72 -4.33 5.94
CA LEU A 44 0.42 -4.67 5.08
C LEU A 44 0.98 -6.06 5.40
N LEU A 45 1.05 -6.44 6.67
CA LEU A 45 1.49 -7.76 7.09
C LEU A 45 0.51 -8.85 6.64
N LEU A 46 -0.79 -8.65 6.83
CA LEU A 46 -1.82 -9.58 6.34
C LEU A 46 -1.78 -9.72 4.83
N ALA A 47 -1.62 -8.62 4.09
CA ALA A 47 -1.44 -8.65 2.65
C ALA A 47 -0.21 -9.49 2.26
N GLY A 48 0.95 -9.24 2.89
CA GLY A 48 2.17 -10.01 2.63
C GLY A 48 2.02 -11.50 2.93
N MET A 49 1.37 -11.85 4.04
CA MET A 49 1.10 -13.26 4.40
C MET A 49 0.15 -13.94 3.42
N LEU A 50 -0.96 -13.29 3.06
CA LEU A 50 -1.92 -13.78 2.06
C LEU A 50 -1.24 -14.00 0.72
N GLY A 51 -0.46 -13.02 0.26
CA GLY A 51 0.29 -13.11 -0.99
C GLY A 51 1.39 -14.16 -0.96
N CYS A 52 2.03 -14.41 0.20
CA CYS A 52 3.01 -15.47 0.36
C CYS A 52 2.37 -16.86 0.15
N GLU A 53 1.19 -17.08 0.72
CA GLU A 53 0.47 -18.34 0.53
C GLU A 53 0.00 -18.48 -0.94
N ALA A 54 -0.55 -17.43 -1.54
CA ALA A 54 -0.97 -17.41 -2.94
C ALA A 54 0.23 -17.64 -3.89
N SER A 55 1.34 -16.94 -3.69
CA SER A 55 2.53 -17.05 -4.53
C SER A 55 3.15 -18.46 -4.46
N LYS A 56 3.18 -19.09 -3.27
CA LYS A 56 3.64 -20.47 -3.12
C LYS A 56 2.73 -21.48 -3.84
N MET A 57 1.42 -21.23 -3.84
CA MET A 57 0.47 -22.08 -4.57
C MET A 57 0.67 -21.96 -6.09
N LEU A 58 0.89 -20.75 -6.60
CA LEU A 58 1.10 -20.48 -8.03
C LEU A 58 2.44 -21.02 -8.55
N THR A 59 3.51 -20.90 -7.76
CA THR A 59 4.85 -21.34 -8.18
C THR A 59 5.11 -22.83 -7.97
N GLY A 60 4.20 -23.53 -7.29
CA GLY A 60 4.34 -24.95 -6.93
C GLY A 60 5.37 -25.15 -5.79
N GLU A 61 4.98 -25.91 -4.77
CA GLU A 61 5.90 -26.28 -3.69
C GLU A 61 6.96 -27.24 -4.25
N GLY A 62 8.25 -26.83 -4.22
CA GLY A 62 9.37 -27.74 -4.53
C GLY A 62 9.94 -27.70 -5.95
N ARG A 63 9.45 -26.88 -6.87
CA ARG A 63 10.13 -26.69 -8.16
C ARG A 63 11.33 -25.75 -7.99
N SER A 64 12.53 -26.32 -7.94
CA SER A 64 13.77 -25.57 -8.08
C SER A 64 13.88 -25.09 -9.54
N VAL A 65 13.82 -23.79 -9.76
CA VAL A 65 14.17 -23.21 -11.06
C VAL A 65 15.69 -23.03 -11.05
N SER A 66 16.39 -23.72 -11.95
CA SER A 66 17.84 -23.66 -12.04
C SER A 66 18.34 -22.22 -12.19
N GLY A 67 19.22 -21.81 -11.30
CA GLY A 67 19.87 -20.48 -11.34
C GLY A 67 19.13 -19.35 -10.61
N ILE A 68 17.89 -19.53 -10.20
CA ILE A 68 17.08 -18.52 -9.53
C ILE A 68 17.07 -18.74 -8.01
N ASN A 69 17.38 -17.72 -7.26
CA ASN A 69 17.19 -17.74 -5.80
C ASN A 69 15.73 -17.47 -5.46
N ARG A 70 14.99 -18.53 -5.12
CA ARG A 70 13.54 -18.53 -4.88
C ARG A 70 13.09 -17.45 -3.89
N ILE A 71 13.94 -17.00 -2.96
CA ILE A 71 13.58 -15.98 -1.97
C ILE A 71 13.30 -14.64 -2.63
N TRP A 72 14.12 -14.26 -3.64
CA TRP A 72 13.97 -12.99 -4.35
C TRP A 72 12.82 -12.98 -5.37
N LEU A 73 12.25 -14.15 -5.67
CA LEU A 73 11.02 -14.28 -6.44
C LEU A 73 9.79 -14.22 -5.53
N ILE A 74 9.80 -15.03 -4.45
CA ILE A 74 8.63 -15.14 -3.56
C ILE A 74 8.40 -13.87 -2.77
N LEU A 75 9.44 -13.21 -2.27
CA LEU A 75 9.29 -12.02 -1.43
C LEU A 75 8.56 -10.88 -2.15
N PRO A 76 8.99 -10.40 -3.34
CA PRO A 76 8.26 -9.36 -4.06
C PRO A 76 6.91 -9.84 -4.60
N ALA A 77 6.80 -11.09 -5.04
CA ALA A 77 5.53 -11.66 -5.47
C ALA A 77 4.51 -11.73 -4.32
N SER A 78 4.96 -12.08 -3.11
CA SER A 78 4.10 -12.09 -1.92
C SER A 78 3.54 -10.71 -1.61
N PHE A 79 4.38 -9.69 -1.68
CA PHE A 79 3.93 -8.32 -1.48
C PHE A 79 2.95 -7.89 -2.59
N GLY A 80 3.34 -8.03 -3.85
CA GLY A 80 2.52 -7.58 -5.00
C GLY A 80 1.17 -8.29 -5.08
N VAL A 81 1.17 -9.63 -5.03
CA VAL A 81 -0.06 -10.43 -5.09
C VAL A 81 -0.96 -10.18 -3.88
N GLY A 82 -0.36 -10.11 -2.69
CA GLY A 82 -1.12 -9.89 -1.46
C GLY A 82 -1.77 -8.51 -1.39
N ILE A 83 -1.02 -7.47 -1.75
CA ILE A 83 -1.56 -6.11 -1.87
C ILE A 83 -2.70 -6.08 -2.88
N LEU A 84 -2.52 -6.68 -4.05
CA LEU A 84 -3.56 -6.73 -5.07
C LEU A 84 -4.83 -7.40 -4.53
N LEU A 85 -4.72 -8.61 -3.99
CA LEU A 85 -5.86 -9.37 -3.49
C LEU A 85 -6.60 -8.65 -2.36
N LEU A 86 -5.87 -8.22 -1.32
CA LEU A 86 -6.50 -7.60 -0.16
C LEU A 86 -7.10 -6.23 -0.50
N THR A 87 -6.38 -5.41 -1.27
CA THR A 87 -6.85 -4.07 -1.65
C THR A 87 -8.10 -4.11 -2.51
N TRP A 88 -8.15 -5.00 -3.52
CA TRP A 88 -9.36 -5.21 -4.31
C TRP A 88 -10.52 -5.73 -3.48
N THR A 89 -10.27 -6.67 -2.58
CA THR A 89 -11.31 -7.19 -1.67
C THR A 89 -11.91 -6.08 -0.83
N VAL A 90 -11.07 -5.28 -0.17
CA VAL A 90 -11.51 -4.16 0.65
C VAL A 90 -12.25 -3.12 -0.19
N TYR A 91 -11.76 -2.80 -1.38
CA TYR A 91 -12.40 -1.84 -2.28
C TYR A 91 -13.82 -2.30 -2.69
N ILE A 92 -13.95 -3.55 -3.16
CA ILE A 92 -15.24 -4.09 -3.62
C ILE A 92 -16.25 -4.12 -2.47
N ILE A 93 -15.83 -4.55 -1.28
CA ILE A 93 -16.70 -4.57 -0.11
C ILE A 93 -17.12 -3.15 0.28
N SER A 94 -16.17 -2.20 0.33
CA SER A 94 -16.48 -0.80 0.64
C SER A 94 -17.43 -0.20 -0.40
N TRP A 95 -17.20 -0.45 -1.67
CA TRP A 95 -18.08 -0.04 -2.75
C TRP A 95 -19.50 -0.58 -2.56
N PHE A 96 -19.63 -1.87 -2.26
CA PHE A 96 -20.92 -2.52 -2.02
C PHE A 96 -21.66 -1.88 -0.83
N PHE A 97 -20.98 -1.69 0.28
CA PHE A 97 -21.59 -1.05 1.46
C PHE A 97 -21.94 0.42 1.24
N SER A 98 -21.20 1.13 0.40
CA SER A 98 -21.55 2.51 0.03
C SER A 98 -22.76 2.57 -0.88
N VAL A 99 -22.75 1.83 -2.00
CA VAL A 99 -23.75 1.96 -3.07
C VAL A 99 -25.05 1.25 -2.70
N VAL A 100 -24.96 0.01 -2.21
CA VAL A 100 -26.11 -0.84 -1.88
C VAL A 100 -26.53 -0.64 -0.43
N GLY A 101 -25.58 -0.70 0.49
CA GLY A 101 -25.83 -0.61 1.92
C GLY A 101 -26.05 0.82 2.43
N LYS A 102 -25.73 1.85 1.63
CA LYS A 102 -25.80 3.27 2.01
C LYS A 102 -25.16 3.56 3.37
N ALA A 103 -24.05 2.86 3.66
CA ALA A 103 -23.35 2.98 4.93
C ALA A 103 -22.64 4.33 5.02
N GLU A 104 -22.71 4.97 6.19
CA GLU A 104 -22.00 6.23 6.46
C GLU A 104 -20.47 6.06 6.41
N ASN A 105 -19.96 4.91 6.81
CA ASN A 105 -18.53 4.59 6.80
C ASN A 105 -18.25 3.27 6.09
N PRO A 106 -18.26 3.25 4.75
CA PRO A 106 -18.07 2.03 3.97
C PRO A 106 -16.66 1.39 4.14
N LEU A 107 -15.60 2.21 4.36
CA LEU A 107 -14.24 1.72 4.60
C LEU A 107 -14.13 0.90 5.89
N LEU A 108 -14.91 1.23 6.93
CA LEU A 108 -14.93 0.44 8.15
C LEU A 108 -15.34 -1.01 7.87
N TYR A 109 -16.44 -1.19 7.16
CA TYR A 109 -16.93 -2.52 6.78
C TYR A 109 -15.97 -3.23 5.83
N GLY A 110 -15.44 -2.52 4.83
CA GLY A 110 -14.44 -3.03 3.91
C GLY A 110 -13.21 -3.58 4.63
N ASN A 111 -12.65 -2.82 5.56
CA ASN A 111 -11.48 -3.22 6.33
C ASN A 111 -11.78 -4.35 7.32
N ILE A 112 -12.86 -4.28 8.09
CA ILE A 112 -13.21 -5.35 9.03
C ILE A 112 -13.39 -6.67 8.28
N ILE A 113 -14.22 -6.70 7.25
CA ILE A 113 -14.53 -7.94 6.52
C ILE A 113 -13.30 -8.38 5.70
N GLY A 114 -12.61 -7.48 5.01
CA GLY A 114 -11.44 -7.80 4.20
C GLY A 114 -10.27 -8.35 5.03
N MET A 115 -9.92 -7.68 6.12
CA MET A 115 -8.81 -8.10 6.98
C MET A 115 -9.12 -9.38 7.76
N THR A 116 -10.34 -9.50 8.32
CA THR A 116 -10.75 -10.74 9.01
C THR A 116 -10.88 -11.90 8.04
N GLY A 117 -11.43 -11.68 6.85
CA GLY A 117 -11.50 -12.68 5.78
C GLY A 117 -10.11 -13.15 5.36
N ALA A 118 -9.16 -12.24 5.15
CA ALA A 118 -7.77 -12.59 4.84
C ALA A 118 -7.13 -13.41 5.98
N ALA A 119 -7.31 -13.01 7.24
CA ALA A 119 -6.79 -13.75 8.39
C ALA A 119 -7.37 -15.18 8.46
N VAL A 120 -8.68 -15.32 8.28
CA VAL A 120 -9.35 -16.63 8.23
C VAL A 120 -8.80 -17.50 7.10
N ILE A 121 -8.65 -16.96 5.89
CA ILE A 121 -8.09 -17.69 4.75
C ILE A 121 -6.66 -18.16 5.06
N ILE A 122 -5.81 -17.30 5.61
CA ILE A 122 -4.43 -17.66 5.99
C ILE A 122 -4.44 -18.82 7.02
N ILE A 123 -5.30 -18.73 8.03
CA ILE A 123 -5.43 -19.78 9.06
C ILE A 123 -5.89 -21.09 8.43
N LEU A 124 -6.92 -21.07 7.60
CA LEU A 124 -7.45 -22.27 6.95
C LEU A 124 -6.39 -22.94 6.06
N ILE A 125 -5.66 -22.17 5.26
CA ILE A 125 -4.57 -22.70 4.43
C ILE A 125 -3.47 -23.29 5.32
N SER A 126 -3.10 -22.63 6.40
CA SER A 126 -2.07 -23.10 7.34
C SER A 126 -2.47 -24.40 8.03
N VAL A 127 -3.74 -24.51 8.49
CA VAL A 127 -4.27 -25.72 9.12
C VAL A 127 -4.38 -26.86 8.09
N TRP A 128 -4.83 -26.57 6.87
CA TRP A 128 -4.91 -27.58 5.80
C TRP A 128 -3.52 -28.14 5.44
N LYS A 129 -2.51 -27.26 5.30
CA LYS A 129 -1.12 -27.66 5.07
C LYS A 129 -0.57 -28.50 6.21
N TYR A 130 -0.82 -28.08 7.45
CA TYR A 130 -0.40 -28.84 8.65
C TYR A 130 -0.97 -30.26 8.66
N LYS A 131 -2.27 -30.42 8.41
CA LYS A 131 -2.92 -31.72 8.36
C LYS A 131 -2.40 -32.59 7.20
N ARG A 132 -2.14 -32.02 6.03
CA ARG A 132 -1.66 -32.74 4.86
C ARG A 132 -0.21 -33.21 4.99
N GLN A 133 0.63 -32.47 5.70
CA GLN A 133 2.05 -32.76 5.86
C GLN A 133 2.36 -33.65 7.07
N GLY A 134 1.35 -34.21 7.75
CA GLY A 134 1.53 -35.11 8.90
C GLY A 134 2.26 -34.48 10.08
N GLY A 135 2.13 -33.18 10.27
CA GLY A 135 2.70 -32.46 11.41
C GLY A 135 4.21 -32.15 11.32
N CYS A 136 4.94 -32.76 10.40
CA CYS A 136 6.36 -32.42 10.16
C CYS A 136 6.45 -31.43 8.98
N ARG A 137 6.67 -30.18 9.29
CA ARG A 137 7.09 -29.18 8.32
C ARG A 137 8.55 -29.47 7.98
N ASN A 138 8.78 -30.38 7.03
CA ASN A 138 10.07 -30.44 6.37
C ASN A 138 10.25 -29.12 5.62
N TRP A 139 10.83 -28.13 6.30
CA TRP A 139 11.42 -27.00 5.66
C TRP A 139 12.64 -27.53 4.90
N ASN A 140 12.39 -28.16 3.74
CA ASN A 140 13.45 -28.31 2.77
C ASN A 140 13.86 -26.88 2.39
N THR A 141 14.77 -26.35 3.18
CA THR A 141 15.62 -25.28 2.71
C THR A 141 16.32 -25.87 1.49
N ASP A 142 15.76 -25.55 0.30
CA ASP A 142 16.55 -25.69 -0.93
C ASP A 142 17.94 -25.20 -0.55
N LYS A 143 18.94 -26.06 -0.64
CA LYS A 143 20.30 -25.78 -0.17
C LYS A 143 20.62 -24.41 -0.73
N ILE A 144 20.80 -23.43 0.17
CA ILE A 144 21.23 -22.09 -0.21
C ILE A 144 22.52 -22.32 -0.94
N GLN A 145 22.46 -22.33 -2.26
CA GLN A 145 23.44 -22.93 -3.15
C GLN A 145 24.80 -22.22 -3.04
N ASP A 146 24.78 -20.96 -2.59
CA ASP A 146 26.00 -20.21 -2.26
C ASP A 146 25.69 -19.15 -1.16
N LYS A 147 26.11 -19.41 0.07
CA LYS A 147 25.99 -18.45 1.18
C LYS A 147 26.70 -17.12 0.91
N ARG A 148 27.77 -17.11 0.09
CA ARG A 148 28.48 -15.89 -0.25
C ARG A 148 27.66 -15.04 -1.23
N ARG A 149 27.03 -15.69 -2.22
CA ARG A 149 26.13 -15.02 -3.16
C ARG A 149 24.96 -14.42 -2.44
N LEU A 150 24.28 -15.18 -1.56
CA LEU A 150 23.14 -14.69 -0.78
C LEU A 150 23.52 -13.46 0.08
N LYS A 151 24.69 -13.47 0.74
CA LYS A 151 25.15 -12.30 1.51
C LYS A 151 25.32 -11.05 0.64
N LYS A 152 25.90 -11.20 -0.56
CA LYS A 152 26.04 -10.09 -1.51
C LYS A 152 24.69 -9.56 -1.98
N GLU A 153 23.75 -10.45 -2.27
CA GLU A 153 22.39 -10.11 -2.69
C GLU A 153 21.62 -9.37 -1.56
N ILE A 154 21.72 -9.85 -0.32
CA ILE A 154 21.12 -9.17 0.86
C ILE A 154 21.75 -7.78 1.04
N LEU A 155 23.05 -7.65 0.91
CA LEU A 155 23.72 -6.35 1.01
C LEU A 155 23.27 -5.42 -0.11
N LEU A 156 23.23 -5.89 -1.36
CA LEU A 156 22.77 -5.10 -2.51
C LEU A 156 21.37 -4.59 -2.33
N PHE A 157 20.40 -5.49 -2.06
CA PHE A 157 19.00 -5.09 -1.89
C PHE A 157 18.77 -4.29 -0.61
N GLY A 158 19.55 -4.53 0.44
CA GLY A 158 19.53 -3.72 1.66
C GLY A 158 19.96 -2.28 1.39
N LEU A 159 21.08 -2.08 0.69
CA LEU A 159 21.56 -0.75 0.31
C LEU A 159 20.58 -0.04 -0.64
N LEU A 160 20.03 -0.76 -1.63
CA LEU A 160 19.00 -0.22 -2.51
C LEU A 160 17.74 0.20 -1.74
N THR A 161 17.28 -0.62 -0.79
CA THR A 161 16.12 -0.29 0.05
C THR A 161 16.37 0.98 0.85
N VAL A 162 17.52 1.11 1.50
CA VAL A 162 17.88 2.31 2.25
C VAL A 162 17.93 3.54 1.34
N PHE A 163 18.59 3.43 0.19
CA PHE A 163 18.69 4.52 -0.77
C PHE A 163 17.31 4.96 -1.30
N ILE A 164 16.48 4.00 -1.74
CA ILE A 164 15.13 4.29 -2.26
C ILE A 164 14.25 4.90 -1.17
N THR A 165 14.30 4.35 0.06
CA THR A 165 13.55 4.91 1.20
C THR A 165 13.97 6.37 1.45
N TYR A 166 15.28 6.63 1.49
CA TYR A 166 15.79 7.99 1.65
C TYR A 166 15.26 8.93 0.56
N MET A 167 15.35 8.51 -0.72
CA MET A 167 14.86 9.32 -1.85
C MET A 167 13.35 9.58 -1.77
N MET A 168 12.54 8.58 -1.41
CA MET A 168 11.10 8.74 -1.27
C MET A 168 10.73 9.74 -0.17
N PHE A 169 11.34 9.61 1.01
CA PHE A 169 11.11 10.56 2.12
C PHE A 169 11.78 11.91 1.92
N TYR A 170 12.78 12.03 1.06
CA TYR A 170 13.35 13.32 0.65
C TYR A 170 12.39 14.11 -0.26
N VAL A 171 11.65 13.39 -1.13
CA VAL A 171 10.74 14.01 -2.10
C VAL A 171 9.35 14.26 -1.53
N PHE A 172 8.84 13.40 -0.65
CA PHE A 172 7.48 13.49 -0.13
C PHE A 172 7.44 13.20 1.37
N TYR A 173 7.17 14.22 2.17
CA TYR A 173 7.17 14.11 3.62
C TYR A 173 6.27 15.15 4.30
N ILE A 174 5.83 14.85 5.52
CA ILE A 174 5.09 15.76 6.38
C ILE A 174 6.00 16.23 7.53
N LYS A 175 6.14 17.54 7.68
CA LYS A 175 6.85 18.16 8.78
C LYS A 175 6.01 19.31 9.37
N ASP A 176 5.85 19.33 10.69
CA ASP A 176 5.08 20.32 11.43
C ASP A 176 3.63 20.48 10.91
N GLY A 177 3.00 19.37 10.51
CA GLY A 177 1.65 19.34 9.95
C GLY A 177 1.54 19.85 8.50
N ILE A 178 2.65 20.17 7.86
CA ILE A 178 2.70 20.65 6.47
C ILE A 178 3.24 19.53 5.58
N LEU A 179 2.55 19.28 4.47
CA LEU A 179 2.99 18.34 3.44
C LEU A 179 3.95 19.03 2.47
N TYR A 180 5.11 18.43 2.30
CA TYR A 180 6.13 18.88 1.37
C TYR A 180 6.24 17.89 0.20
N SER A 181 6.37 18.42 -0.99
CA SER A 181 6.68 17.62 -2.19
C SER A 181 7.83 18.23 -2.97
N GLY A 182 8.58 17.41 -3.70
CA GLY A 182 9.66 17.85 -4.56
C GLY A 182 9.18 18.87 -5.60
N LEU A 183 9.99 19.91 -5.84
CA LEU A 183 9.62 21.03 -6.71
C LEU A 183 9.27 20.60 -8.14
N THR A 184 9.94 19.60 -8.67
CA THR A 184 9.74 19.11 -10.04
C THR A 184 8.52 18.22 -10.21
N VAL A 185 7.97 17.67 -9.12
CA VAL A 185 6.88 16.67 -9.14
C VAL A 185 5.64 17.11 -8.37
N TYR A 186 5.58 18.37 -7.90
CA TYR A 186 4.43 18.85 -7.11
C TYR A 186 3.10 18.75 -7.89
N GLY A 187 3.13 18.93 -9.20
CA GLY A 187 1.96 18.85 -10.06
C GLY A 187 1.34 17.46 -10.09
N ASP A 188 2.15 16.40 -10.00
CA ASP A 188 1.69 15.01 -9.97
C ASP A 188 1.21 14.63 -8.56
N TYR A 189 1.90 15.09 -7.50
CA TYR A 189 1.51 14.77 -6.13
C TYR A 189 0.18 15.38 -5.72
N ALA A 190 -0.17 16.57 -6.21
CA ALA A 190 -1.40 17.25 -5.83
C ALA A 190 -2.67 16.41 -6.17
N PRO A 191 -2.89 15.96 -7.42
CA PRO A 191 -4.03 15.10 -7.73
C PRO A 191 -3.98 13.73 -7.06
N HIS A 192 -2.78 13.15 -6.86
CA HIS A 192 -2.65 11.88 -6.16
C HIS A 192 -3.02 11.99 -4.67
N THR A 193 -2.56 13.01 -3.98
CA THR A 193 -2.92 13.25 -2.58
C THR A 193 -4.40 13.60 -2.41
N ALA A 194 -4.98 14.37 -3.33
CA ALA A 194 -6.42 14.63 -3.35
C ALA A 194 -7.22 13.32 -3.49
N MET A 195 -6.80 12.42 -4.38
CA MET A 195 -7.42 11.12 -4.56
C MET A 195 -7.28 10.24 -3.31
N MET A 196 -6.10 10.19 -2.67
CA MET A 196 -5.90 9.46 -1.40
C MET A 196 -6.87 9.96 -0.33
N ARG A 197 -6.93 11.28 -0.13
CA ARG A 197 -7.81 11.91 0.86
C ARG A 197 -9.30 11.72 0.53
N SER A 198 -9.67 11.65 -0.73
CA SER A 198 -11.05 11.38 -1.11
C SER A 198 -11.55 10.02 -0.63
N PHE A 199 -10.66 9.03 -0.52
CA PHE A 199 -10.99 7.73 0.09
C PHE A 199 -10.93 7.77 1.61
N SER A 200 -9.84 8.29 2.19
CA SER A 200 -9.63 8.24 3.65
C SER A 200 -10.63 9.10 4.43
N ALA A 201 -11.05 10.24 3.88
CA ALA A 201 -11.92 11.21 4.56
C ALA A 201 -13.24 11.48 3.81
N GLY A 202 -13.33 11.17 2.52
CA GLY A 202 -14.44 11.57 1.65
C GLY A 202 -15.39 10.46 1.23
N ASN A 203 -15.15 9.20 1.62
CA ASN A 203 -16.00 8.05 1.23
C ASN A 203 -16.28 8.00 -0.27
N ASN A 204 -15.23 8.16 -1.10
CA ASN A 204 -15.34 8.29 -2.56
C ASN A 204 -15.75 6.97 -3.24
N PHE A 205 -17.01 6.57 -3.06
CA PHE A 205 -17.65 5.39 -3.64
C PHE A 205 -19.06 5.72 -4.13
N PRO A 206 -19.41 5.55 -5.41
CA PRO A 206 -18.53 5.16 -6.54
C PRO A 206 -17.41 6.17 -6.77
N THR A 207 -16.26 5.65 -7.21
CA THR A 207 -15.04 6.46 -7.29
C THR A 207 -15.12 7.52 -8.39
N GLN A 208 -14.95 8.78 -7.99
CA GLN A 208 -14.93 9.94 -8.87
C GLN A 208 -13.64 10.73 -8.71
N TYR A 209 -13.33 11.58 -9.68
CA TYR A 209 -12.20 12.50 -9.56
C TYR A 209 -12.49 13.57 -8.48
N PRO A 210 -11.67 13.68 -7.43
CA PRO A 210 -11.90 14.68 -6.38
C PRO A 210 -11.66 16.11 -6.85
N HIS A 211 -10.92 16.30 -7.94
CA HIS A 211 -10.61 17.59 -8.54
C HIS A 211 -11.48 17.90 -9.77
N TYR A 212 -12.41 17.03 -10.16
CA TYR A 212 -13.33 17.23 -11.25
C TYR A 212 -14.68 16.56 -10.94
N GLY A 213 -15.53 17.26 -10.19
CA GLY A 213 -16.79 16.72 -9.69
C GLY A 213 -17.73 16.22 -10.79
N GLY A 214 -18.38 15.08 -10.54
CA GLY A 214 -19.33 14.45 -11.44
C GLY A 214 -18.70 13.62 -12.58
N ALA A 215 -17.38 13.48 -12.63
CA ALA A 215 -16.71 12.63 -13.60
C ALA A 215 -16.16 11.36 -12.96
N ASP A 216 -16.48 10.21 -13.56
CA ASP A 216 -15.93 8.93 -13.17
C ASP A 216 -14.43 8.84 -13.43
N VAL A 217 -13.68 8.16 -12.58
CA VAL A 217 -12.25 7.97 -12.76
C VAL A 217 -11.97 7.07 -13.95
N LYS A 218 -11.28 7.63 -14.96
CA LYS A 218 -10.79 6.91 -16.15
C LYS A 218 -9.29 6.61 -16.09
N TYR A 219 -8.70 6.65 -14.92
CA TYR A 219 -7.28 6.45 -14.66
C TYR A 219 -7.10 5.40 -13.57
N HIS A 220 -5.92 4.80 -13.48
CA HIS A 220 -5.63 3.86 -12.41
C HIS A 220 -5.66 4.58 -11.04
N PHE A 221 -6.45 4.09 -10.11
CA PHE A 221 -6.63 4.71 -8.79
C PHE A 221 -6.38 3.73 -7.62
N MET A 222 -6.11 2.47 -7.90
CA MET A 222 -5.96 1.46 -6.84
C MET A 222 -4.78 1.71 -5.93
N PHE A 223 -3.71 2.34 -6.44
CA PHE A 223 -2.59 2.77 -5.59
C PHE A 223 -3.03 3.87 -4.63
N GLN A 224 -3.78 4.87 -5.11
CA GLN A 224 -4.31 5.95 -4.29
C GLN A 224 -5.37 5.44 -3.31
N PHE A 225 -6.17 4.46 -3.72
CA PHE A 225 -7.09 3.77 -2.81
C PHE A 225 -6.34 3.04 -1.69
N LEU A 226 -5.32 2.24 -2.03
CA LEU A 226 -4.50 1.55 -1.03
C LEU A 226 -3.88 2.53 -0.03
N THR A 227 -3.23 3.58 -0.52
CA THR A 227 -2.55 4.56 0.34
C THR A 227 -3.54 5.39 1.15
N GLY A 228 -4.70 5.74 0.58
CA GLY A 228 -5.81 6.36 1.29
C GLY A 228 -6.43 5.44 2.35
N ASN A 229 -6.56 4.14 2.05
CA ASN A 229 -7.04 3.17 3.02
C ASN A 229 -6.03 2.96 4.18
N LEU A 230 -4.72 2.96 3.91
CA LEU A 230 -3.70 2.94 4.96
C LEU A 230 -3.75 4.22 5.82
N GLU A 231 -4.05 5.38 5.21
CA GLU A 231 -4.28 6.61 5.94
C GLU A 231 -5.55 6.52 6.81
N TYR A 232 -6.64 5.96 6.29
CA TYR A 232 -7.85 5.68 7.06
C TYR A 232 -7.58 4.76 8.26
N LEU A 233 -6.69 3.79 8.10
CA LEU A 233 -6.20 2.89 9.16
C LEU A 233 -5.14 3.53 10.08
N GLY A 234 -5.01 4.88 10.05
CA GLY A 234 -4.21 5.68 10.95
C GLY A 234 -2.74 5.87 10.54
N MET A 235 -2.33 5.38 9.38
CA MET A 235 -0.98 5.63 8.89
C MET A 235 -0.88 7.05 8.35
N ARG A 236 0.17 7.80 8.73
CA ARG A 236 0.40 9.13 8.17
C ARG A 236 0.59 9.05 6.65
N MET A 237 -0.02 9.97 5.89
CA MET A 237 -0.10 9.95 4.44
C MET A 237 1.25 9.73 3.75
N ASP A 238 2.28 10.43 4.18
CA ASP A 238 3.63 10.30 3.62
C ASP A 238 4.24 8.91 3.89
N PHE A 239 3.98 8.30 5.06
CA PHE A 239 4.40 6.93 5.33
C PHE A 239 3.61 5.93 4.48
N ALA A 240 2.29 6.08 4.38
CA ALA A 240 1.45 5.22 3.55
C ALA A 240 1.92 5.21 2.09
N TYR A 241 2.21 6.39 1.54
CA TYR A 241 2.69 6.55 0.17
C TYR A 241 4.10 6.00 -0.01
N ASN A 242 5.05 6.44 0.83
CA ASN A 242 6.47 6.14 0.64
C ASN A 242 6.82 4.67 0.92
N ILE A 243 6.21 4.03 1.92
CA ILE A 243 6.45 2.62 2.23
C ILE A 243 5.97 1.73 1.08
N VAL A 244 4.74 1.95 0.59
CA VAL A 244 4.20 1.16 -0.52
C VAL A 244 5.03 1.38 -1.79
N SER A 245 5.40 2.62 -2.10
CA SER A 245 6.25 2.95 -3.26
C SER A 245 7.63 2.30 -3.16
N THR A 246 8.27 2.38 -1.98
CA THR A 246 9.58 1.76 -1.74
C THR A 246 9.52 0.25 -1.92
N LEU A 247 8.56 -0.41 -1.29
CA LEU A 247 8.40 -1.87 -1.38
C LEU A 247 8.10 -2.33 -2.81
N SER A 248 7.29 -1.55 -3.55
CA SER A 248 6.97 -1.83 -4.95
C SER A 248 8.20 -1.71 -5.84
N LEU A 249 8.98 -0.63 -5.70
CA LEU A 249 10.18 -0.41 -6.52
C LEU A 249 11.30 -1.41 -6.20
N VAL A 250 11.56 -1.66 -4.92
CA VAL A 250 12.54 -2.67 -4.50
C VAL A 250 12.11 -4.06 -4.97
N GLY A 251 10.82 -4.40 -4.83
CA GLY A 251 10.27 -5.65 -5.32
C GLY A 251 10.41 -5.82 -6.83
N PHE A 252 10.16 -4.76 -7.59
CA PHE A 252 10.37 -4.75 -9.04
C PHE A 252 11.84 -5.00 -9.40
N LEU A 253 12.78 -4.33 -8.72
CA LEU A 253 14.22 -4.54 -8.94
C LEU A 253 14.67 -5.96 -8.55
N MET A 254 14.08 -6.55 -7.49
CA MET A 254 14.32 -7.94 -7.13
C MET A 254 13.86 -8.91 -8.24
N LEU A 255 12.70 -8.64 -8.86
CA LEU A 255 12.19 -9.45 -9.96
C LEU A 255 13.03 -9.30 -11.24
N LEU A 256 13.51 -8.09 -11.54
CA LEU A 256 14.38 -7.85 -12.69
C LEU A 256 15.77 -8.51 -12.55
N TYR A 257 16.24 -8.68 -11.33
CA TYR A 257 17.54 -9.31 -11.04
C TYR A 257 17.53 -10.81 -11.30
N GLN A 258 16.35 -11.48 -11.27
CA GLN A 258 16.21 -12.93 -11.48
C GLN A 258 16.24 -13.32 -12.95
#